data_f4390d1ef9fdf505debeb7ad6740976e
#
_entry.id   f4390d1ef9fdf505debeb7ad6740976e
#
_cell.length_a   1.000
_cell.length_b   1.000
_cell.length_c   1.000
_cell.angle_alpha   90.00
_cell.angle_beta   90.00
_cell.angle_gamma   90.00
#
_symmetry.space_group_name_H-M   'P 1'
#
loop_
_entity.id
_entity.type
_entity.pdbx_description
1 polymer ?
#
loop_
_entity_poly.entity_id
_entity_poly.type
_entity_poly.pdbx_seq_one_letter_code
_entity_poly.pdbx_strand_id
1 'polypeptide(L)'
;SRGLGDVYKRQDNKLPPVEKWDPPLCENVDMKISRDGKWYFKNSLISREKMIKLFSTVIRYDADGFYYLVTPVEKIKLQVEDKPFVIKTYSKERIKNKEVYIFQTNVDEVVTLGDANPLRVDINKDTKEPSPYLLIRKNLEGLISRNVFYQLVEEASLNQKNNELEITSNGNTFSLGKIS
;
A
#
# COMPACT_ATOMS: atom_id res chain seq x y z
N SER A 1 -25.06 5.92 5.57
CA SER A 1 -24.26 4.70 5.55
C SER A 1 -22.77 5.03 5.66
N ARG A 2 -22.04 4.15 6.29
CA ARG A 2 -20.60 4.34 6.49
C ARG A 2 -19.84 3.86 5.29
N GLY A 3 -19.10 4.75 4.66
CA GLY A 3 -18.22 4.40 3.57
C GLY A 3 -16.84 3.97 4.08
N LEU A 4 -15.98 3.55 3.16
CA LEU A 4 -14.61 3.16 3.48
C LEU A 4 -13.82 4.31 4.12
N GLY A 5 -14.15 5.56 3.80
CA GLY A 5 -13.52 6.72 4.41
C GLY A 5 -13.70 6.82 5.92
N ASP A 6 -14.87 6.41 6.43
CA ASP A 6 -15.13 6.41 7.87
C ASP A 6 -14.31 5.32 8.58
N VAL A 7 -14.18 4.16 7.94
CA VAL A 7 -13.37 3.05 8.46
C VAL A 7 -11.89 3.47 8.52
N TYR A 8 -11.41 4.16 7.49
CA TYR A 8 -10.04 4.68 7.43
C TYR A 8 -9.74 5.61 8.61
N LYS A 9 -10.65 6.56 8.89
CA LYS A 9 -10.45 7.51 9.98
C LYS A 9 -10.35 6.84 11.34
N ARG A 10 -11.05 5.72 11.55
CA ARG A 10 -10.98 4.96 12.80
C ARG A 10 -9.68 4.20 12.94
N GLN A 11 -9.20 3.61 11.84
CA GLN A 11 -7.95 2.82 11.87
C GLN A 11 -6.73 3.67 12.19
N ASP A 12 -6.70 4.90 11.66
CA ASP A 12 -5.56 5.79 11.83
C ASP A 12 -5.21 6.07 13.29
N ASN A 13 -6.20 6.02 14.18
CA ASN A 13 -6.02 6.31 15.61
C ASN A 13 -5.58 5.09 16.43
N LYS A 14 -5.41 3.91 15.80
CA LYS A 14 -5.16 2.65 16.52
C LYS A 14 -3.78 2.07 16.27
N LEU A 15 -2.95 2.73 15.48
CA LEU A 15 -1.65 2.17 15.11
C LEU A 15 -0.62 2.37 16.21
N PRO A 16 0.17 1.33 16.52
CA PRO A 16 1.26 1.46 17.50
C PRO A 16 2.32 2.46 17.02
N PRO A 17 2.95 3.20 17.96
CA PRO A 17 3.98 4.19 17.61
C PRO A 17 5.34 3.52 17.38
N VAL A 18 5.45 2.70 16.33
CA VAL A 18 6.65 1.90 16.05
C VAL A 18 7.91 2.75 15.85
N GLU A 19 7.76 3.99 15.39
CA GLU A 19 8.88 4.90 15.15
C GLU A 19 9.57 5.34 16.46
N LYS A 20 8.92 5.15 17.60
CA LYS A 20 9.48 5.52 18.91
C LYS A 20 10.25 4.38 19.56
N TRP A 21 10.23 3.20 18.99
CA TRP A 21 10.82 2.02 19.60
C TRP A 21 12.16 1.67 18.96
N ASP A 22 13.15 1.34 19.78
CA ASP A 22 14.48 0.96 19.31
C ASP A 22 14.95 -0.29 20.07
N PRO A 23 14.23 -1.41 19.92
CA PRO A 23 14.60 -2.65 20.59
C PRO A 23 15.74 -3.37 19.88
N PRO A 24 16.36 -4.36 20.53
CA PRO A 24 17.38 -5.18 19.88
C PRO A 24 16.79 -6.05 18.80
N LEU A 25 17.63 -6.37 17.80
CA LEU A 25 17.23 -7.26 16.71
C LEU A 25 17.17 -8.71 17.20
N CYS A 26 16.03 -9.34 16.95
CA CYS A 26 15.88 -10.78 17.15
C CYS A 26 16.33 -11.48 15.88
N GLU A 27 17.47 -12.14 15.94
CA GLU A 27 18.08 -12.77 14.78
C GLU A 27 17.47 -14.13 14.47
N ASN A 28 17.68 -14.61 13.24
CA ASN A 28 17.29 -15.95 12.77
C ASN A 28 15.78 -16.20 12.74
N VAL A 29 15.01 -15.14 12.54
CA VAL A 29 13.57 -15.29 12.28
C VAL A 29 13.35 -15.15 10.77
N ASP A 30 12.79 -16.19 10.16
CA ASP A 30 12.53 -16.25 8.72
C ASP A 30 11.07 -15.90 8.47
N MET A 31 10.82 -14.62 8.17
CA MET A 31 9.49 -14.12 7.88
C MET A 31 9.52 -13.31 6.59
N LYS A 32 8.54 -13.57 5.71
CA LYS A 32 8.53 -13.01 4.37
C LYS A 32 7.13 -12.59 3.94
N ILE A 33 7.06 -11.49 3.16
CA ILE A 33 5.87 -11.09 2.42
C ILE A 33 6.20 -11.23 0.93
N SER A 34 5.41 -12.02 0.21
CA SER A 34 5.56 -12.17 -1.23
C SER A 34 4.96 -10.99 -1.97
N ARG A 35 5.24 -10.89 -3.26
CA ARG A 35 4.76 -9.78 -4.09
C ARG A 35 3.23 -9.71 -4.15
N ASP A 36 2.54 -10.84 -4.03
CA ASP A 36 1.09 -10.91 -4.02
C ASP A 36 0.47 -10.64 -2.64
N GLY A 37 1.30 -10.29 -1.64
CA GLY A 37 0.84 -9.91 -0.32
C GLY A 37 0.65 -11.05 0.66
N LYS A 38 1.08 -12.25 0.32
CA LYS A 38 1.00 -13.40 1.23
C LYS A 38 2.16 -13.41 2.20
N TRP A 39 1.90 -13.84 3.42
CA TRP A 39 2.88 -13.88 4.49
C TRP A 39 3.32 -15.32 4.74
N TYR A 40 4.62 -15.50 4.99
CA TYR A 40 5.21 -16.81 5.23
C TYR A 40 6.10 -16.77 6.46
N PHE A 41 6.07 -17.85 7.25
CA PHE A 41 6.98 -18.07 8.34
C PHE A 41 7.69 -19.40 8.09
N LYS A 42 9.03 -19.37 7.99
CA LYS A 42 9.85 -20.57 7.64
C LYS A 42 9.29 -21.28 6.40
N ASN A 43 9.00 -20.52 5.38
CA ASN A 43 8.45 -20.99 4.09
C ASN A 43 7.05 -21.60 4.17
N SER A 44 6.36 -21.52 5.32
CA SER A 44 4.99 -21.95 5.48
C SER A 44 4.05 -20.77 5.42
N LEU A 45 2.98 -20.89 4.65
CA LEU A 45 1.99 -19.84 4.52
C LEU A 45 1.31 -19.58 5.87
N ILE A 46 1.29 -18.32 6.27
CA ILE A 46 0.51 -17.88 7.42
C ILE A 46 -0.92 -17.66 6.93
N SER A 47 -1.86 -18.48 7.42
CA SER A 47 -3.26 -18.42 6.97
C SER A 47 -4.18 -17.64 7.91
N ARG A 48 -3.73 -17.33 9.13
CA ARG A 48 -4.56 -16.62 10.11
C ARG A 48 -4.60 -15.13 9.80
N GLU A 49 -5.71 -14.67 9.26
CA GLU A 49 -5.88 -13.27 8.87
C GLU A 49 -5.69 -12.29 10.04
N LYS A 50 -6.18 -12.64 11.23
CA LYS A 50 -6.02 -11.78 12.41
C LYS A 50 -4.56 -11.59 12.79
N MET A 51 -3.74 -12.63 12.63
CA MET A 51 -2.32 -12.58 12.91
C MET A 51 -1.61 -11.67 11.90
N ILE A 52 -1.95 -11.81 10.62
CA ILE A 52 -1.38 -10.97 9.56
C ILE A 52 -1.76 -9.50 9.79
N LYS A 53 -3.01 -9.23 10.14
CA LYS A 53 -3.45 -7.87 10.44
C LYS A 53 -2.70 -7.27 11.62
N LEU A 54 -2.48 -8.07 12.66
CA LEU A 54 -1.70 -7.62 13.81
C LEU A 54 -0.26 -7.29 13.42
N PHE A 55 0.40 -8.19 12.71
CA PHE A 55 1.78 -7.96 12.25
C PHE A 55 1.87 -6.74 11.34
N SER A 56 0.88 -6.51 10.48
CA SER A 56 0.88 -5.38 9.58
C SER A 56 0.89 -4.04 10.30
N THR A 57 0.36 -3.97 11.53
CA THR A 57 0.32 -2.74 12.31
C THR A 57 1.69 -2.33 12.85
N VAL A 58 2.64 -3.25 12.89
CA VAL A 58 3.98 -3.01 13.47
C VAL A 58 5.10 -3.07 12.42
N ILE A 59 4.77 -3.01 11.15
CA ILE A 59 5.76 -2.91 10.08
C ILE A 59 6.42 -1.54 10.11
N ARG A 60 7.75 -1.52 9.97
CA ARG A 60 8.52 -0.29 9.85
C ARG A 60 9.57 -0.45 8.75
N TYR A 61 9.73 0.59 7.94
CA TYR A 61 10.76 0.63 6.89
C TYR A 61 11.87 1.57 7.35
N ASP A 62 13.05 1.01 7.62
CA ASP A 62 14.15 1.77 8.21
C ASP A 62 15.08 2.39 7.17
N ALA A 63 15.93 3.30 7.63
CA ALA A 63 16.88 4.01 6.78
C ALA A 63 17.92 3.08 6.14
N ASP A 64 18.11 1.87 6.70
CA ASP A 64 19.01 0.86 6.13
C ASP A 64 18.43 0.17 4.88
N GLY A 65 17.19 0.52 4.51
CA GLY A 65 16.53 -0.06 3.33
C GLY A 65 15.82 -1.37 3.58
N PHE A 66 15.68 -1.78 4.84
CA PHE A 66 15.01 -3.02 5.19
C PHE A 66 13.71 -2.76 5.95
N TYR A 67 12.80 -3.72 5.84
CA TYR A 67 11.56 -3.73 6.60
C TYR A 67 11.72 -4.55 7.87
N TYR A 68 11.02 -4.14 8.91
CA TYR A 68 11.06 -4.81 10.22
C TYR A 68 9.66 -4.87 10.82
N LEU A 69 9.42 -5.91 11.62
CA LEU A 69 8.33 -5.92 12.59
C LEU A 69 8.91 -5.44 13.90
N VAL A 70 8.34 -4.40 14.48
CA VAL A 70 8.89 -3.74 15.67
C VAL A 70 7.88 -3.72 16.79
N THR A 71 8.30 -4.20 17.97
CA THR A 71 7.55 -4.08 19.22
C THR A 71 8.42 -3.34 20.23
N PRO A 72 7.90 -2.98 21.40
CA PRO A 72 8.77 -2.33 22.40
C PRO A 72 9.97 -3.17 22.85
N VAL A 73 9.91 -4.50 22.69
CA VAL A 73 10.92 -5.39 23.25
C VAL A 73 11.77 -6.10 22.20
N GLU A 74 11.34 -6.17 20.94
CA GLU A 74 12.11 -6.87 19.89
C GLU A 74 11.85 -6.29 18.52
N LYS A 75 12.80 -6.52 17.62
CA LYS A 75 12.74 -6.16 16.21
C LYS A 75 13.08 -7.37 15.38
N ILE A 76 12.25 -7.69 14.38
CA ILE A 76 12.41 -8.84 13.50
C ILE A 76 12.55 -8.32 12.08
N LYS A 77 13.61 -8.76 11.37
CA LYS A 77 13.78 -8.39 9.97
C LYS A 77 12.76 -9.14 9.11
N LEU A 78 12.05 -8.39 8.28
CA LEU A 78 11.00 -8.91 7.42
C LEU A 78 11.49 -8.86 5.97
N GLN A 79 11.49 -9.99 5.29
CA GLN A 79 11.83 -10.05 3.87
C GLN A 79 10.59 -9.67 3.06
N VAL A 80 10.68 -8.59 2.31
CA VAL A 80 9.56 -8.10 1.50
C VAL A 80 9.98 -8.15 0.04
N GLU A 81 9.27 -8.94 -0.75
CA GLU A 81 9.64 -9.18 -2.14
C GLU A 81 9.49 -7.91 -2.99
N ASP A 82 8.44 -7.12 -2.76
CA ASP A 82 8.23 -5.84 -3.44
C ASP A 82 7.82 -4.77 -2.41
N LYS A 83 6.56 -4.75 -2.01
CA LYS A 83 6.06 -3.81 -1.01
C LYS A 83 5.29 -4.56 0.07
N PRO A 84 5.15 -3.97 1.27
CA PRO A 84 4.51 -4.70 2.38
C PRO A 84 3.01 -4.87 2.23
N PHE A 85 2.36 -4.09 1.38
CA PHE A 85 0.92 -4.16 1.16
C PHE A 85 0.59 -4.39 -0.31
N VAL A 86 -0.60 -4.91 -0.56
CA VAL A 86 -1.17 -5.04 -1.90
C VAL A 86 -2.57 -4.44 -1.88
N ILE A 87 -2.89 -3.62 -2.87
CA ILE A 87 -4.23 -3.07 -3.03
C ILE A 87 -5.08 -4.10 -3.76
N LYS A 88 -6.15 -4.55 -3.12
CA LYS A 88 -7.04 -5.59 -3.64
C LYS A 88 -8.32 -5.05 -4.26
N THR A 89 -8.83 -3.93 -3.75
CA THR A 89 -10.08 -3.34 -4.24
C THR A 89 -10.04 -1.83 -4.10
N TYR A 90 -10.95 -1.17 -4.78
CA TYR A 90 -11.17 0.26 -4.57
C TYR A 90 -12.64 0.60 -4.80
N SER A 91 -13.04 1.75 -4.30
CA SER A 91 -14.34 2.34 -4.59
C SER A 91 -14.15 3.81 -4.93
N LYS A 92 -15.16 4.39 -5.58
CA LYS A 92 -15.23 5.83 -5.84
C LYS A 92 -16.36 6.39 -5.03
N GLU A 93 -16.08 7.46 -4.31
CA GLU A 93 -17.09 8.15 -3.52
C GLU A 93 -17.01 9.63 -3.79
N ARG A 94 -18.10 10.32 -3.48
CA ARG A 94 -18.14 11.78 -3.59
C ARG A 94 -18.14 12.37 -2.20
N ILE A 95 -17.04 13.03 -1.85
CA ILE A 95 -16.85 13.61 -0.51
C ILE A 95 -16.62 15.11 -0.68
N LYS A 96 -17.49 15.94 -0.06
CA LYS A 96 -17.41 17.40 -0.15
C LYS A 96 -17.31 17.90 -1.60
N ASN A 97 -18.17 17.34 -2.45
CA ASN A 97 -18.26 17.66 -3.88
C ASN A 97 -17.03 17.30 -4.72
N LYS A 98 -16.15 16.47 -4.17
CA LYS A 98 -15.00 15.96 -4.91
C LYS A 98 -15.11 14.46 -5.08
N GLU A 99 -14.75 13.97 -6.26
CA GLU A 99 -14.62 12.54 -6.48
C GLU A 99 -13.34 12.04 -5.79
N VAL A 100 -13.47 10.94 -5.07
CA VAL A 100 -12.38 10.39 -4.27
C VAL A 100 -12.27 8.91 -4.54
N TYR A 101 -11.06 8.45 -4.83
CA TYR A 101 -10.75 7.02 -4.92
C TYR A 101 -10.31 6.53 -3.56
N ILE A 102 -10.94 5.47 -3.08
CA ILE A 102 -10.66 4.88 -1.77
C ILE A 102 -10.22 3.45 -2.00
N PHE A 103 -8.99 3.15 -1.57
CA PHE A 103 -8.35 1.85 -1.79
C PHE A 103 -8.34 1.02 -0.51
N GLN A 104 -8.45 -0.29 -0.67
CA GLN A 104 -8.38 -1.22 0.45
C GLN A 104 -7.25 -2.21 0.22
N THR A 105 -6.41 -2.38 1.25
CA THR A 105 -5.28 -3.31 1.20
C THR A 105 -5.70 -4.75 1.49
N ASN A 106 -4.76 -5.66 1.29
CA ASN A 106 -4.92 -7.08 1.62
C ASN A 106 -5.09 -7.36 3.11
N VAL A 107 -4.83 -6.38 3.97
CA VAL A 107 -5.05 -6.49 5.42
C VAL A 107 -6.21 -5.60 5.87
N ASP A 108 -7.06 -5.20 4.92
CA ASP A 108 -8.26 -4.39 5.13
C ASP A 108 -8.00 -2.97 5.63
N GLU A 109 -6.80 -2.49 5.51
CA GLU A 109 -6.50 -1.08 5.75
C GLU A 109 -7.04 -0.26 4.58
N VAL A 110 -7.65 0.90 4.87
CA VAL A 110 -8.31 1.73 3.88
C VAL A 110 -7.56 3.04 3.72
N VAL A 111 -7.31 3.44 2.47
CA VAL A 111 -6.51 4.62 2.14
C VAL A 111 -7.22 5.45 1.08
N THR A 112 -7.31 6.74 1.31
CA THR A 112 -7.85 7.68 0.34
C THR A 112 -6.72 8.19 -0.56
N LEU A 113 -6.87 8.06 -1.87
CA LEU A 113 -5.92 8.61 -2.83
C LEU A 113 -5.99 10.13 -2.80
N GLY A 114 -4.86 10.77 -2.61
CA GLY A 114 -4.77 12.22 -2.56
C GLY A 114 -3.32 12.67 -2.34
N ASP A 115 -3.17 13.93 -1.97
CA ASP A 115 -1.86 14.54 -1.77
C ASP A 115 -1.04 13.84 -0.68
N ALA A 116 -1.67 13.41 0.41
CA ALA A 116 -0.98 12.73 1.51
C ALA A 116 -0.69 11.26 1.22
N ASN A 117 -1.43 10.66 0.29
CA ASN A 117 -1.29 9.24 -0.07
C ASN A 117 -1.26 9.16 -1.61
N PRO A 118 -0.14 9.55 -2.21
CA PRO A 118 -0.05 9.61 -3.67
C PRO A 118 0.14 8.25 -4.32
N LEU A 119 -0.28 8.17 -5.57
CA LEU A 119 -0.05 7.05 -6.46
C LEU A 119 1.10 7.38 -7.40
N ARG A 120 1.98 6.43 -7.61
CA ARG A 120 3.05 6.55 -8.61
C ARG A 120 3.17 5.25 -9.40
N VAL A 121 3.72 5.34 -10.59
CA VAL A 121 3.90 4.18 -11.46
C VAL A 121 5.36 4.10 -11.87
N ASP A 122 6.00 2.97 -11.55
CA ASP A 122 7.33 2.64 -12.05
C ASP A 122 7.20 1.82 -13.33
N ILE A 123 8.02 2.13 -14.32
CA ILE A 123 8.04 1.37 -15.57
C ILE A 123 9.33 0.55 -15.61
N ASN A 124 9.19 -0.76 -15.78
CA ASN A 124 10.34 -1.64 -15.94
C ASN A 124 11.09 -1.27 -17.23
N LYS A 125 12.39 -1.06 -17.12
CA LYS A 125 13.20 -0.60 -18.24
C LYS A 125 13.27 -1.60 -19.39
N ASP A 126 13.23 -2.88 -19.07
CA ASP A 126 13.39 -3.95 -20.05
C ASP A 126 12.04 -4.40 -20.62
N THR A 127 11.08 -4.73 -19.74
CA THR A 127 9.78 -5.28 -20.16
C THR A 127 8.76 -4.20 -20.48
N LYS A 128 8.99 -2.96 -20.03
CA LYS A 128 8.05 -1.84 -20.13
C LYS A 128 6.77 -2.05 -19.32
N GLU A 129 6.73 -3.07 -18.46
CA GLU A 129 5.57 -3.32 -17.61
C GLU A 129 5.48 -2.28 -16.49
N PRO A 130 4.28 -1.77 -16.22
CA PRO A 130 4.07 -0.83 -15.12
C PRO A 130 3.93 -1.56 -13.79
N SER A 131 4.46 -0.94 -12.74
CA SER A 131 4.21 -1.33 -11.36
C SER A 131 3.64 -0.11 -10.63
N PRO A 132 2.35 -0.10 -10.35
CA PRO A 132 1.70 1.03 -9.68
C PRO A 132 1.75 0.85 -8.18
N TYR A 133 2.11 1.92 -7.48
CA TYR A 133 2.24 1.94 -6.03
C TYR A 133 1.43 3.06 -5.42
N LEU A 134 0.91 2.80 -4.23
CA LEU A 134 0.17 3.77 -3.43
C LEU A 134 0.83 3.90 -2.06
N LEU A 135 1.07 5.12 -1.61
CA LEU A 135 1.57 5.33 -0.25
C LEU A 135 0.44 5.06 0.75
N ILE A 136 0.64 4.07 1.61
CA ILE A 136 -0.37 3.62 2.55
C ILE A 136 -0.33 4.45 3.83
N ARG A 137 0.82 4.49 4.49
CA ARG A 137 1.04 5.32 5.67
C ARG A 137 2.54 5.45 5.93
N LYS A 138 2.95 6.57 6.50
CA LYS A 138 4.37 6.85 6.74
C LYS A 138 5.17 6.67 5.46
N ASN A 139 6.17 5.79 5.43
CA ASN A 139 6.94 5.48 4.24
C ASN A 139 6.64 4.07 3.69
N LEU A 140 5.48 3.51 4.01
CA LEU A 140 5.08 2.18 3.59
C LEU A 140 4.12 2.26 2.41
N GLU A 141 4.50 1.61 1.31
CA GLU A 141 3.71 1.57 0.09
C GLU A 141 3.02 0.23 -0.10
N GLY A 142 2.00 0.24 -0.95
CA GLY A 142 1.34 -0.97 -1.41
C GLY A 142 1.37 -1.06 -2.93
N LEU A 143 1.53 -2.28 -3.44
CA LEU A 143 1.44 -2.54 -4.88
C LEU A 143 -0.03 -2.65 -5.26
N ILE A 144 -0.45 -1.84 -6.23
CA ILE A 144 -1.81 -1.95 -6.76
C ILE A 144 -1.87 -3.19 -7.64
N SER A 145 -2.81 -4.09 -7.34
CA SER A 145 -2.94 -5.34 -8.09
C SER A 145 -3.24 -5.05 -9.57
N ARG A 146 -2.89 -6.01 -10.43
CA ARG A 146 -3.09 -5.87 -11.88
C ARG A 146 -4.54 -5.61 -12.22
N ASN A 147 -5.47 -6.33 -11.60
CA ASN A 147 -6.90 -6.15 -11.85
C ASN A 147 -7.37 -4.74 -11.50
N VAL A 148 -6.95 -4.23 -10.35
CA VAL A 148 -7.30 -2.88 -9.92
C VAL A 148 -6.69 -1.85 -10.88
N PHE A 149 -5.44 -2.03 -11.26
CA PHE A 149 -4.76 -1.11 -12.17
C PHE A 149 -5.47 -1.03 -13.52
N TYR A 150 -5.88 -2.16 -14.07
CA TYR A 150 -6.60 -2.18 -15.35
C TYR A 150 -7.96 -1.48 -15.24
N GLN A 151 -8.64 -1.63 -14.12
CA GLN A 151 -9.90 -0.89 -13.88
C GLN A 151 -9.67 0.61 -13.83
N LEU A 152 -8.59 1.05 -13.18
CA LEU A 152 -8.22 2.47 -13.13
C LEU A 152 -7.91 3.01 -14.52
N VAL A 153 -7.18 2.24 -15.32
CA VAL A 153 -6.85 2.62 -16.69
C VAL A 153 -8.10 2.79 -17.54
N GLU A 154 -9.09 1.93 -17.37
CA GLU A 154 -10.37 2.05 -18.10
C GLU A 154 -11.12 3.32 -17.74
N GLU A 155 -11.02 3.79 -16.49
CA GLU A 155 -11.69 5.00 -16.03
C GLU A 155 -10.90 6.27 -16.30
N ALA A 156 -9.63 6.14 -16.67
CA ALA A 156 -8.72 7.27 -16.79
C ALA A 156 -9.06 8.18 -17.97
N SER A 157 -8.71 9.45 -17.84
CA SER A 157 -8.82 10.43 -18.91
C SER A 157 -7.46 10.62 -19.56
N LEU A 158 -7.45 10.84 -20.88
CA LEU A 158 -6.21 11.09 -21.59
C LEU A 158 -5.87 12.58 -21.54
N ASN A 159 -4.68 12.89 -21.03
CA ASN A 159 -4.12 14.23 -21.11
C ASN A 159 -3.39 14.36 -22.44
N GLN A 160 -3.99 15.08 -23.37
CA GLN A 160 -3.46 15.18 -24.74
C GLN A 160 -2.13 15.96 -24.84
N LYS A 161 -1.82 16.77 -23.84
CA LYS A 161 -0.58 17.56 -23.83
C LYS A 161 0.65 16.68 -23.62
N ASN A 162 0.57 15.70 -22.74
CA ASN A 162 1.69 14.82 -22.39
C ASN A 162 1.47 13.36 -22.76
N ASN A 163 0.31 13.04 -23.33
CA ASN A 163 -0.08 11.70 -23.73
C ASN A 163 -0.12 10.70 -22.57
N GLU A 164 -0.47 11.19 -21.38
CA GLU A 164 -0.59 10.38 -20.17
C GLU A 164 -2.05 10.09 -19.82
N LEU A 165 -2.31 8.91 -19.31
CA LEU A 165 -3.58 8.56 -18.70
C LEU A 165 -3.59 9.06 -17.26
N GLU A 166 -4.68 9.69 -16.84
CA GLU A 166 -4.77 10.33 -15.54
C GLU A 166 -6.08 10.03 -14.83
N ILE A 167 -6.00 9.90 -13.51
CA ILE A 167 -7.18 9.91 -12.64
C ILE A 167 -7.05 11.06 -11.66
N THR A 168 -8.19 11.60 -11.24
CA THR A 168 -8.22 12.69 -10.26
C THR A 168 -8.96 12.21 -9.02
N SER A 169 -8.35 12.44 -7.87
CA SER A 169 -8.92 12.05 -6.58
C SER A 169 -8.64 13.15 -5.57
N ASN A 170 -9.67 13.56 -4.86
CA ASN A 170 -9.59 14.59 -3.81
C ASN A 170 -8.88 15.87 -4.30
N GLY A 171 -9.13 16.24 -5.57
CA GLY A 171 -8.58 17.44 -6.17
C GLY A 171 -7.17 17.31 -6.73
N ASN A 172 -6.54 16.15 -6.62
CA ASN A 172 -5.18 15.90 -7.13
C ASN A 172 -5.23 14.94 -8.30
N THR A 173 -4.37 15.17 -9.29
CA THR A 173 -4.30 14.36 -10.51
C THR A 173 -3.07 13.47 -10.47
N PHE A 174 -3.26 12.21 -10.84
CA PHE A 174 -2.21 11.19 -10.82
C PHE A 174 -2.10 10.53 -12.19
N SER A 175 -0.86 10.40 -12.67
CA SER A 175 -0.59 9.72 -13.93
C SER A 175 -0.55 8.22 -13.74
N LEU A 176 -1.18 7.48 -14.66
CA LEU A 176 -1.11 6.03 -14.72
C LEU A 176 -0.09 5.56 -15.77
N GLY A 177 0.54 6.48 -16.47
CA GLY A 177 1.53 6.18 -17.50
C GLY A 177 1.18 6.78 -18.83
N LYS A 178 2.12 6.68 -19.76
CA LYS A 178 1.95 7.22 -21.11
C LYS A 178 1.38 6.16 -22.05
N ILE A 179 0.54 6.63 -22.97
CA ILE A 179 0.18 5.85 -24.14
C ILE A 179 1.28 6.06 -25.17
N SER A 180 1.94 4.99 -25.55
CA SER A 180 3.02 5.06 -26.55
C SER A 180 2.49 5.17 -27.96
#